data_61d0d0a929f3174992044f5d94d321ec
#
_entry.id   61d0d0a929f3174992044f5d94d321ec
#
_cell.length_a   1.000
_cell.length_b   1.000
_cell.length_c   1.000
_cell.angle_alpha   90.00
_cell.angle_beta   90.00
_cell.angle_gamma   90.00
#
_symmetry.space_group_name_H-M   'P 1'
#
loop_
_entity.id
_entity.type
_entity.pdbx_description
1 polymer ?
#
loop_
_entity_poly.entity_id
_entity_poly.type
_entity_poly.pdbx_seq_one_letter_code
_entity_poly.pdbx_strand_id
1 'polypeptide(L)'
;ASDVYKRQVNPVKDICTIAKEAGAFTCVDGVSYAPHGIPQINDFSPDIYLFSSYKTFGPHLGVMYVSDSLATELESQCHYFNQEFPNKRFTPAGPDHAQVAALGGIYDYYDSLSDHHLNSALSSSSCIDKLNNLISNQEKKLLKPLLDFLKTKKDIRLLGSYEIEDRVPTVAIVTKKSNIELAKELNELNVSVGSGDFYAVRLLQALDVDIHEGVIRLSFVHYTSGNDVEKLMSGLDRHL
;
A
#
# COMPACT_ATOMS: atom_id res chain seq x y z
N ALA A 1 7.03 3.98 4.16
CA ALA A 1 6.59 2.61 3.92
C ALA A 1 5.54 2.19 4.94
N SER A 2 4.54 1.47 4.50
CA SER A 2 3.56 0.88 5.40
C SER A 2 3.99 -0.55 5.74
N ASP A 3 3.90 -0.92 7.01
CA ASP A 3 4.08 -2.29 7.47
C ASP A 3 2.99 -3.20 6.87
N VAL A 4 3.35 -4.39 6.37
CA VAL A 4 2.44 -5.34 5.72
C VAL A 4 1.31 -5.80 6.64
N TYR A 5 1.51 -5.78 7.96
CA TYR A 5 0.54 -6.27 8.96
C TYR A 5 -0.11 -5.19 9.77
N LYS A 6 0.65 -4.22 10.23
CA LYS A 6 0.10 -3.10 11.00
C LYS A 6 -0.53 -2.07 10.09
N ARG A 7 -0.08 -2.02 8.82
CA ARG A 7 -0.50 -1.01 7.83
C ARG A 7 -0.57 0.41 8.42
N GLN A 8 0.34 0.65 9.36
CA GLN A 8 0.59 1.97 9.90
C GLN A 8 1.39 2.77 8.87
N VAL A 9 1.06 4.02 8.74
CA VAL A 9 1.85 4.95 7.95
C VAL A 9 3.08 5.32 8.77
N ASN A 10 4.25 4.85 8.33
CA ASN A 10 5.50 5.19 9.00
C ASN A 10 5.85 6.68 8.75
N PRO A 11 6.54 7.35 9.68
CA PRO A 11 7.00 8.73 9.51
C PRO A 11 8.22 8.76 8.56
N VAL A 12 7.97 8.44 7.27
CA VAL A 12 9.02 8.26 6.25
C VAL A 12 9.87 9.51 6.08
N LYS A 13 9.26 10.70 6.16
CA LYS A 13 9.96 11.97 6.06
C LYS A 13 11.02 12.11 7.16
N ASP A 14 10.64 11.85 8.41
CA ASP A 14 11.56 11.96 9.55
C ASP A 14 12.66 10.91 9.45
N ILE A 15 12.32 9.67 9.05
CA ILE A 15 13.28 8.59 8.85
C ILE A 15 14.30 8.96 7.77
N CYS A 16 13.85 9.47 6.62
CA CYS A 16 14.74 9.90 5.54
C CYS A 16 15.63 11.06 5.98
N THR A 17 15.11 12.01 6.75
CA THR A 17 15.88 13.15 7.30
C THR A 17 17.00 12.66 8.23
N ILE A 18 16.66 11.82 9.20
CA ILE A 18 17.64 11.26 10.17
C ILE A 18 18.71 10.42 9.44
N ALA A 19 18.31 9.59 8.50
CA ALA A 19 19.24 8.78 7.73
C ALA A 19 20.21 9.63 6.92
N LYS A 20 19.71 10.68 6.27
CA LYS A 20 20.52 11.62 5.50
C LYS A 20 21.52 12.39 6.37
N GLU A 21 21.09 12.85 7.55
CA GLU A 21 21.98 13.49 8.53
C GLU A 21 23.08 12.56 9.02
N ALA A 22 22.80 11.26 9.09
CA ALA A 22 23.80 10.22 9.43
C ALA A 22 24.65 9.75 8.24
N GLY A 23 24.49 10.33 7.05
CA GLY A 23 25.20 9.92 5.84
C GLY A 23 24.78 8.56 5.28
N ALA A 24 23.57 8.09 5.61
CA ALA A 24 23.05 6.82 5.14
C ALA A 24 22.09 7.01 3.96
N PHE A 25 22.13 6.11 2.99
CA PHE A 25 21.14 6.04 1.91
C PHE A 25 19.81 5.51 2.41
N THR A 26 18.74 5.95 1.76
CA THR A 26 17.37 5.56 2.09
C THR A 26 16.71 4.82 0.93
N CYS A 27 16.10 3.67 1.24
CA CYS A 27 15.25 2.93 0.30
C CYS A 27 13.85 2.77 0.90
N VAL A 28 12.87 3.39 0.29
CA VAL A 28 11.48 3.39 0.75
C VAL A 28 10.66 2.42 -0.08
N ASP A 29 10.15 1.36 0.56
CA ASP A 29 9.16 0.46 -0.04
C ASP A 29 7.75 1.05 0.13
N GLY A 30 7.23 1.63 -0.95
CA GLY A 30 5.90 2.20 -1.03
C GLY A 30 4.82 1.25 -1.56
N VAL A 31 5.16 -0.03 -1.81
CA VAL A 31 4.26 -1.02 -2.46
C VAL A 31 2.90 -1.13 -1.78
N SER A 32 2.87 -1.05 -0.47
CA SER A 32 1.63 -1.17 0.29
C SER A 32 0.87 0.14 0.46
N TYR A 33 1.53 1.27 0.30
CA TYR A 33 0.94 2.61 0.39
C TYR A 33 0.42 3.10 -0.97
N ALA A 34 1.04 2.69 -2.06
CA ALA A 34 0.80 3.21 -3.40
C ALA A 34 -0.67 3.26 -3.86
N PRO A 35 -1.57 2.30 -3.52
CA PRO A 35 -2.98 2.41 -3.88
C PRO A 35 -3.78 3.46 -3.07
N HIS A 36 -3.20 4.01 -2.01
CA HIS A 36 -3.87 4.89 -1.05
C HIS A 36 -3.53 6.38 -1.21
N GLY A 37 -2.69 6.70 -2.18
CA GLY A 37 -2.34 8.09 -2.51
C GLY A 37 -1.11 8.20 -3.40
N ILE A 38 -0.99 9.31 -4.09
CA ILE A 38 0.14 9.62 -4.96
C ILE A 38 1.29 10.12 -4.08
N PRO A 39 2.46 9.46 -4.05
CA PRO A 39 3.59 9.91 -3.26
C PRO A 39 4.19 11.19 -3.84
N GLN A 40 4.36 12.19 -3.00
CA GLN A 40 5.11 13.39 -3.35
C GLN A 40 6.58 13.21 -2.92
N ILE A 41 7.39 12.65 -3.81
CA ILE A 41 8.78 12.25 -3.56
C ILE A 41 9.61 13.40 -3.00
N ASN A 42 9.37 14.63 -3.45
CA ASN A 42 10.11 15.82 -2.97
C ASN A 42 9.87 16.14 -1.49
N ASP A 43 8.76 15.70 -0.89
CA ASP A 43 8.43 16.02 0.51
C ASP A 43 9.26 15.23 1.51
N PHE A 44 9.76 14.04 1.12
CA PHE A 44 10.57 13.18 1.98
C PHE A 44 11.93 12.79 1.36
N SER A 45 12.16 13.16 0.10
CA SER A 45 13.44 13.09 -0.63
C SER A 45 14.23 11.80 -0.37
N PRO A 46 13.68 10.60 -0.65
CA PRO A 46 14.39 9.35 -0.50
C PRO A 46 15.41 9.18 -1.62
N ASP A 47 16.45 8.38 -1.39
CA ASP A 47 17.38 8.01 -2.47
C ASP A 47 16.75 7.02 -3.43
N ILE A 48 15.97 6.06 -2.91
CA ILE A 48 15.21 5.09 -3.71
C ILE A 48 13.77 5.03 -3.19
N TYR A 49 12.78 4.99 -4.12
CA TYR A 49 11.39 4.69 -3.81
C TYR A 49 10.88 3.58 -4.75
N LEU A 50 10.24 2.57 -4.17
CA LEU A 50 9.77 1.39 -4.89
C LEU A 50 8.26 1.25 -4.76
N PHE A 51 7.57 0.88 -5.86
CA PHE A 51 6.20 0.42 -5.79
C PHE A 51 5.86 -0.57 -6.91
N SER A 52 4.74 -1.27 -6.75
CA SER A 52 4.20 -2.19 -7.75
C SER A 52 2.99 -1.57 -8.42
N SER A 53 3.05 -1.36 -9.74
CA SER A 53 1.94 -0.75 -10.47
C SER A 53 0.67 -1.59 -10.44
N TYR A 54 0.76 -2.94 -10.38
CA TYR A 54 -0.42 -3.80 -10.27
C TYR A 54 -1.22 -3.63 -8.97
N LYS A 55 -0.60 -3.06 -7.92
CA LYS A 55 -1.30 -2.64 -6.69
C LYS A 55 -1.84 -1.21 -6.78
N THR A 56 -1.52 -0.51 -7.86
CA THR A 56 -1.85 0.90 -8.09
C THR A 56 -2.58 1.05 -9.43
N PHE A 57 -3.53 0.15 -9.68
CA PHE A 57 -4.43 0.16 -10.85
C PHE A 57 -3.74 -0.01 -12.22
N GLY A 58 -2.49 -0.44 -12.24
CA GLY A 58 -1.66 -0.59 -13.45
C GLY A 58 -1.29 -2.04 -13.77
N PRO A 59 -0.42 -2.25 -14.75
CA PRO A 59 0.05 -3.56 -15.19
C PRO A 59 0.96 -4.22 -14.16
N HIS A 60 1.28 -5.51 -14.37
CA HIS A 60 2.17 -6.26 -13.48
C HIS A 60 3.64 -5.87 -13.69
N LEU A 61 4.01 -4.70 -13.16
CA LEU A 61 5.33 -4.10 -13.29
C LEU A 61 5.77 -3.49 -11.95
N GLY A 62 7.04 -3.65 -11.60
CA GLY A 62 7.70 -2.90 -10.53
C GLY A 62 8.24 -1.58 -11.06
N VAL A 63 8.07 -0.52 -10.29
CA VAL A 63 8.59 0.82 -10.60
C VAL A 63 9.57 1.25 -9.51
N MET A 64 10.72 1.76 -9.93
CA MET A 64 11.76 2.26 -9.05
C MET A 64 12.12 3.71 -9.43
N TYR A 65 11.97 4.61 -8.49
CA TYR A 65 12.59 5.92 -8.51
C TYR A 65 13.97 5.83 -7.87
N VAL A 66 14.96 6.47 -8.47
CA VAL A 66 16.30 6.65 -7.90
C VAL A 66 16.64 8.14 -8.00
N SER A 67 17.13 8.74 -6.93
CA SER A 67 17.58 10.14 -6.93
C SER A 67 18.78 10.33 -7.88
N ASP A 68 18.88 11.50 -8.51
CA ASP A 68 19.96 11.80 -9.43
C ASP A 68 21.35 11.69 -8.78
N SER A 69 21.46 12.08 -7.50
CA SER A 69 22.70 11.97 -6.73
C SER A 69 23.14 10.51 -6.60
N LEU A 70 22.25 9.63 -6.14
CA LEU A 70 22.56 8.22 -5.99
C LEU A 70 22.77 7.54 -7.35
N ALA A 71 21.97 7.90 -8.37
CA ALA A 71 22.13 7.35 -9.72
C ALA A 71 23.51 7.63 -10.30
N THR A 72 24.14 8.74 -9.93
CA THR A 72 25.48 9.10 -10.38
C THR A 72 26.57 8.26 -9.70
N GLU A 73 26.37 7.91 -8.43
CA GLU A 73 27.31 7.14 -7.62
C GLU A 73 27.29 5.64 -7.91
N LEU A 74 26.11 5.10 -8.26
CA LEU A 74 25.94 3.68 -8.51
C LEU A 74 26.50 3.27 -9.86
N GLU A 75 27.08 2.07 -9.94
CA GLU A 75 27.47 1.49 -11.20
C GLU A 75 26.24 1.14 -12.06
N SER A 76 26.38 1.36 -13.37
CA SER A 76 25.34 1.02 -14.33
C SER A 76 25.11 -0.49 -14.40
N GLN A 77 23.86 -0.92 -14.31
CA GLN A 77 23.43 -2.31 -14.43
C GLN A 77 22.94 -2.68 -15.83
N CYS A 78 22.95 -1.73 -16.76
CA CYS A 78 22.50 -1.93 -18.14
C CYS A 78 23.60 -2.47 -19.05
N HIS A 79 23.24 -2.84 -20.27
CA HIS A 79 24.21 -3.15 -21.32
C HIS A 79 25.16 -1.97 -21.59
N TYR A 80 26.42 -2.26 -21.91
CA TYR A 80 27.47 -1.24 -22.13
C TYR A 80 27.08 -0.15 -23.12
N PHE A 81 26.32 -0.47 -24.17
CA PHE A 81 25.83 0.49 -25.15
C PHE A 81 24.69 1.41 -24.67
N ASN A 82 24.18 1.18 -23.48
CA ASN A 82 23.15 2.00 -22.85
C ASN A 82 23.68 2.85 -21.69
N GLN A 83 24.96 2.76 -21.35
CA GLN A 83 25.55 3.43 -20.16
C GLN A 83 25.42 4.95 -20.20
N GLU A 84 25.44 5.55 -21.40
CA GLU A 84 25.27 6.99 -21.62
C GLU A 84 23.84 7.50 -21.39
N PHE A 85 22.86 6.59 -21.23
CA PHE A 85 21.46 6.96 -21.04
C PHE A 85 21.06 6.83 -19.56
N PRO A 86 20.88 7.96 -18.81
CA PRO A 86 20.56 7.93 -17.38
C PRO A 86 19.33 7.09 -17.06
N ASN A 87 18.29 7.18 -17.88
CA ASN A 87 17.03 6.45 -17.72
C ASN A 87 17.12 4.93 -17.99
N LYS A 88 18.28 4.45 -18.50
CA LYS A 88 18.52 3.03 -18.75
C LYS A 88 19.50 2.39 -17.78
N ARG A 89 20.17 3.18 -16.93
CA ARG A 89 21.27 2.70 -16.08
C ARG A 89 20.91 1.49 -15.20
N PHE A 90 19.67 1.41 -14.74
CA PHE A 90 19.19 0.35 -13.84
C PHE A 90 18.23 -0.62 -14.53
N THR A 91 18.18 -0.63 -15.85
CA THR A 91 17.39 -1.57 -16.65
C THR A 91 18.33 -2.56 -17.32
N PRO A 92 18.53 -3.77 -16.78
CA PRO A 92 19.56 -4.70 -17.26
C PRO A 92 19.29 -5.23 -18.67
N ALA A 93 18.03 -5.26 -19.11
CA ALA A 93 17.62 -5.73 -20.44
C ALA A 93 16.54 -4.82 -21.02
N GLY A 94 16.04 -5.14 -22.22
CA GLY A 94 14.92 -4.41 -22.82
C GLY A 94 13.65 -4.60 -21.99
N PRO A 95 12.97 -3.51 -21.56
CA PRO A 95 11.71 -3.62 -20.82
C PRO A 95 10.57 -4.04 -21.75
N ASP A 96 9.48 -4.55 -21.17
CA ASP A 96 8.21 -4.68 -21.87
C ASP A 96 7.60 -3.29 -22.10
N HIS A 97 7.80 -2.77 -23.32
CA HIS A 97 7.36 -1.42 -23.67
C HIS A 97 5.85 -1.24 -23.60
N ALA A 98 5.06 -2.30 -23.82
CA ALA A 98 3.60 -2.23 -23.69
C ALA A 98 3.19 -2.03 -22.21
N GLN A 99 3.80 -2.75 -21.29
CA GLN A 99 3.55 -2.55 -19.85
C GLN A 99 4.05 -1.18 -19.37
N VAL A 100 5.21 -0.72 -19.86
CA VAL A 100 5.71 0.63 -19.52
C VAL A 100 4.76 1.71 -20.02
N ALA A 101 4.27 1.60 -21.26
CA ALA A 101 3.29 2.54 -21.80
C ALA A 101 1.96 2.52 -21.01
N ALA A 102 1.52 1.34 -20.56
CA ALA A 102 0.29 1.17 -19.77
C ALA A 102 0.35 1.86 -18.39
N LEU A 103 1.54 2.24 -17.89
CA LEU A 103 1.65 3.06 -16.67
C LEU A 103 0.96 4.42 -16.82
N GLY A 104 0.86 4.96 -18.04
CA GLY A 104 0.10 6.18 -18.32
C GLY A 104 -1.35 6.10 -17.85
N GLY A 105 -1.97 4.90 -17.93
CA GLY A 105 -3.33 4.68 -17.44
C GLY A 105 -3.52 4.90 -15.94
N ILE A 106 -2.47 4.77 -15.12
CA ILE A 106 -2.51 5.13 -13.70
C ILE A 106 -2.68 6.65 -13.55
N TYR A 107 -1.91 7.41 -14.34
CA TYR A 107 -2.02 8.87 -14.36
C TYR A 107 -3.43 9.29 -14.82
N ASP A 108 -3.91 8.72 -15.94
CA ASP A 108 -5.24 9.04 -16.50
C ASP A 108 -6.36 8.73 -15.49
N TYR A 109 -6.23 7.66 -14.71
CA TYR A 109 -7.17 7.33 -13.64
C TYR A 109 -7.20 8.41 -12.56
N TYR A 110 -6.05 8.82 -12.03
CA TYR A 110 -5.98 9.85 -11.00
C TYR A 110 -6.38 11.23 -11.53
N ASP A 111 -6.04 11.54 -12.79
CA ASP A 111 -6.46 12.77 -13.47
C ASP A 111 -7.98 12.83 -13.61
N SER A 112 -8.61 11.73 -14.04
CA SER A 112 -10.06 11.60 -14.11
C SER A 112 -10.76 11.75 -12.75
N LEU A 113 -10.18 11.20 -11.69
CA LEU A 113 -10.69 11.41 -10.32
C LEU A 113 -10.58 12.88 -9.90
N SER A 114 -9.45 13.51 -10.20
CA SER A 114 -9.23 14.93 -9.90
C SER A 114 -10.21 15.83 -10.67
N ASP A 115 -10.37 15.59 -11.96
CA ASP A 115 -11.32 16.35 -12.79
C ASP A 115 -12.76 16.19 -12.27
N HIS A 116 -13.18 14.95 -12.02
CA HIS A 116 -14.54 14.64 -11.56
C HIS A 116 -14.88 15.26 -10.20
N HIS A 117 -13.97 15.19 -9.23
CA HIS A 117 -14.27 15.60 -7.85
C HIS A 117 -13.79 17.00 -7.50
N LEU A 118 -12.76 17.49 -8.17
CA LEU A 118 -12.11 18.76 -7.85
C LEU A 118 -12.22 19.79 -8.98
N ASN A 119 -12.81 19.42 -10.12
CA ASN A 119 -12.87 20.22 -11.34
C ASN A 119 -11.49 20.78 -11.74
N SER A 120 -10.46 19.97 -11.64
CA SER A 120 -9.07 20.37 -11.86
C SER A 120 -8.25 19.20 -12.38
N ALA A 121 -7.52 19.40 -13.48
CA ALA A 121 -6.55 18.43 -13.94
C ALA A 121 -5.42 18.22 -12.93
N LEU A 122 -4.82 17.03 -12.93
CA LEU A 122 -3.74 16.66 -12.03
C LEU A 122 -2.41 17.32 -12.45
N SER A 123 -2.27 18.61 -12.24
CA SER A 123 -1.18 19.43 -12.80
C SER A 123 -0.22 20.03 -11.77
N SER A 124 -0.53 19.95 -10.48
CA SER A 124 0.27 20.59 -9.43
C SER A 124 0.31 19.78 -8.14
N SER A 125 1.33 20.02 -7.31
CA SER A 125 1.46 19.43 -5.98
C SER A 125 0.21 19.69 -5.12
N SER A 126 -0.32 20.92 -5.15
CA SER A 126 -1.54 21.28 -4.42
C SER A 126 -2.77 20.49 -4.90
N CYS A 127 -2.86 20.13 -6.18
CA CYS A 127 -3.93 19.28 -6.70
C CYS A 127 -3.77 17.84 -6.20
N ILE A 128 -2.54 17.33 -6.19
CA ILE A 128 -2.20 16.01 -5.64
C ILE A 128 -2.57 15.94 -4.15
N ASP A 129 -2.27 16.97 -3.35
CA ASP A 129 -2.66 17.02 -1.94
C ASP A 129 -4.18 16.93 -1.74
N LYS A 130 -4.94 17.69 -2.53
CA LYS A 130 -6.40 17.65 -2.47
C LYS A 130 -6.95 16.27 -2.84
N LEU A 131 -6.40 15.65 -3.88
CA LEU A 131 -6.79 14.30 -4.31
C LEU A 131 -6.41 13.25 -3.25
N ASN A 132 -5.22 13.30 -2.70
CA ASN A 132 -4.78 12.43 -1.61
C ASN A 132 -5.69 12.57 -0.38
N ASN A 133 -6.08 13.80 -0.01
CA ASN A 133 -7.01 14.05 1.08
C ASN A 133 -8.41 13.49 0.77
N LEU A 134 -8.89 13.61 -0.46
CA LEU A 134 -10.17 13.04 -0.89
C LEU A 134 -10.17 11.52 -0.73
N ILE A 135 -9.15 10.84 -1.25
CA ILE A 135 -8.97 9.38 -1.15
C ILE A 135 -8.90 8.96 0.31
N SER A 136 -8.02 9.58 1.10
CA SER A 136 -7.83 9.27 2.52
C SER A 136 -9.11 9.45 3.33
N ASN A 137 -9.86 10.53 3.11
CA ASN A 137 -11.12 10.79 3.80
C ASN A 137 -12.17 9.73 3.47
N GLN A 138 -12.27 9.30 2.21
CA GLN A 138 -13.19 8.23 1.80
C GLN A 138 -12.78 6.90 2.44
N GLU A 139 -11.50 6.57 2.44
CA GLU A 139 -10.99 5.34 3.04
C GLU A 139 -11.19 5.33 4.57
N LYS A 140 -10.95 6.44 5.25
CA LYS A 140 -11.22 6.58 6.69
C LYS A 140 -12.71 6.42 7.01
N LYS A 141 -13.59 6.98 6.18
CA LYS A 141 -15.04 6.82 6.32
C LYS A 141 -15.48 5.36 6.24
N LEU A 142 -14.83 4.57 5.38
CA LEU A 142 -15.08 3.13 5.24
C LEU A 142 -14.45 2.31 6.37
N LEU A 143 -13.25 2.69 6.80
CA LEU A 143 -12.47 1.95 7.81
C LEU A 143 -13.04 2.12 9.23
N LYS A 144 -13.53 3.31 9.56
CA LYS A 144 -14.00 3.61 10.93
C LYS A 144 -15.05 2.63 11.45
N PRO A 145 -16.16 2.35 10.75
CA PRO A 145 -17.18 1.40 11.24
C PRO A 145 -16.61 -0.01 11.43
N LEU A 146 -15.68 -0.45 10.57
CA LEU A 146 -15.02 -1.75 10.72
C LEU A 146 -14.16 -1.80 11.98
N LEU A 147 -13.35 -0.78 12.26
CA LEU A 147 -12.53 -0.74 13.48
C LEU A 147 -13.40 -0.67 14.74
N ASP A 148 -14.47 0.12 14.73
CA ASP A 148 -15.41 0.20 15.85
C ASP A 148 -16.11 -1.15 16.08
N PHE A 149 -16.53 -1.85 15.04
CA PHE A 149 -17.06 -3.21 15.11
C PHE A 149 -16.05 -4.18 15.73
N LEU A 150 -14.80 -4.19 15.23
CA LEU A 150 -13.76 -5.10 15.72
C LEU A 150 -13.43 -4.87 17.20
N LYS A 151 -13.50 -3.62 17.69
CA LYS A 151 -13.34 -3.30 19.14
C LYS A 151 -14.36 -4.00 20.02
N THR A 152 -15.55 -4.30 19.50
CA THR A 152 -16.61 -4.97 20.27
C THR A 152 -16.40 -6.48 20.42
N LYS A 153 -15.52 -7.08 19.63
CA LYS A 153 -15.32 -8.53 19.56
C LYS A 153 -14.22 -9.00 20.50
N LYS A 154 -14.58 -9.90 21.44
CA LYS A 154 -13.64 -10.46 22.43
C LYS A 154 -12.75 -11.57 21.88
N ASP A 155 -13.18 -12.20 20.80
CA ASP A 155 -12.50 -13.34 20.18
C ASP A 155 -11.61 -12.95 19.02
N ILE A 156 -11.39 -11.66 18.84
CA ILE A 156 -10.51 -11.07 17.84
C ILE A 156 -9.34 -10.35 18.51
N ARG A 157 -8.15 -10.60 18.02
CA ARG A 157 -6.96 -9.77 18.28
C ARG A 157 -6.63 -8.99 17.02
N LEU A 158 -6.83 -7.68 17.03
CA LEU A 158 -6.36 -6.79 15.96
C LEU A 158 -4.85 -6.60 16.08
N LEU A 159 -4.14 -6.73 14.98
CA LEU A 159 -2.72 -6.42 14.90
C LEU A 159 -2.53 -4.95 14.49
N GLY A 160 -1.82 -4.20 15.32
CA GLY A 160 -1.57 -2.78 15.14
C GLY A 160 -2.54 -1.87 15.87
N SER A 161 -2.52 -0.57 15.53
CA SER A 161 -3.33 0.45 16.19
C SER A 161 -4.81 0.36 15.81
N TYR A 162 -5.69 0.71 16.75
CA TYR A 162 -7.10 1.01 16.46
C TYR A 162 -7.33 2.45 16.01
N GLU A 163 -6.28 3.29 16.08
CA GLU A 163 -6.40 4.69 15.69
C GLU A 163 -6.40 4.81 14.16
N ILE A 164 -7.43 5.45 13.65
CA ILE A 164 -7.69 5.55 12.21
C ILE A 164 -6.66 6.41 11.49
N GLU A 165 -6.07 7.37 12.17
CA GLU A 165 -5.10 8.31 11.61
C GLU A 165 -3.77 7.63 11.27
N ASP A 166 -3.46 6.53 11.95
CA ASP A 166 -2.22 5.78 11.77
C ASP A 166 -2.30 4.69 10.70
N ARG A 167 -3.42 4.58 9.98
CA ARG A 167 -3.69 3.43 9.12
C ARG A 167 -4.11 3.79 7.70
N VAL A 168 -3.77 2.88 6.79
CA VAL A 168 -4.49 2.70 5.52
C VAL A 168 -5.54 1.58 5.69
N PRO A 169 -6.54 1.46 4.80
CA PRO A 169 -7.66 0.51 4.97
C PRO A 169 -7.25 -0.95 4.72
N THR A 170 -6.26 -1.39 5.47
CA THR A 170 -5.87 -2.80 5.59
C THR A 170 -5.76 -3.16 7.06
N VAL A 171 -6.50 -4.18 7.47
CA VAL A 171 -6.61 -4.63 8.85
C VAL A 171 -6.23 -6.10 8.92
N ALA A 172 -5.29 -6.45 9.79
CA ALA A 172 -4.93 -7.83 10.09
C ALA A 172 -5.51 -8.21 11.45
N ILE A 173 -6.22 -9.32 11.49
CA ILE A 173 -6.81 -9.89 12.70
C ILE A 173 -6.39 -11.34 12.89
N VAL A 174 -6.27 -11.74 14.15
CA VAL A 174 -6.16 -13.14 14.56
C VAL A 174 -7.44 -13.50 15.30
N THR A 175 -8.01 -14.63 15.00
CA THR A 175 -9.24 -15.14 15.63
C THR A 175 -8.97 -16.42 16.41
N LYS A 176 -9.88 -16.82 17.29
CA LYS A 176 -9.81 -18.12 17.97
C LYS A 176 -10.17 -19.29 17.05
N LYS A 177 -10.94 -19.03 16.00
CA LYS A 177 -11.26 -19.97 14.95
C LYS A 177 -10.11 -20.04 13.95
N SER A 178 -9.99 -21.13 13.21
CA SER A 178 -9.03 -21.20 12.09
C SER A 178 -9.27 -20.05 11.11
N ASN A 179 -8.22 -19.27 10.85
CA ASN A 179 -8.28 -18.15 9.92
C ASN A 179 -8.54 -18.62 8.48
N ILE A 180 -8.08 -19.83 8.13
CA ILE A 180 -8.29 -20.44 6.83
C ILE A 180 -9.76 -20.81 6.64
N GLU A 181 -10.39 -21.40 7.66
CA GLU A 181 -11.83 -21.74 7.62
C GLU A 181 -12.69 -20.51 7.56
N LEU A 182 -12.41 -19.50 8.40
CA LEU A 182 -13.14 -18.23 8.39
C LEU A 182 -13.06 -17.55 7.03
N ALA A 183 -11.90 -17.56 6.37
CA ALA A 183 -11.76 -16.99 5.03
C ALA A 183 -12.62 -17.71 4.00
N LYS A 184 -12.76 -19.06 4.08
CA LYS A 184 -13.64 -19.84 3.21
C LYS A 184 -15.11 -19.49 3.44
N GLU A 185 -15.54 -19.41 4.69
CA GLU A 185 -16.92 -19.07 5.05
C GLU A 185 -17.31 -17.66 4.59
N LEU A 186 -16.40 -16.69 4.74
CA LEU A 186 -16.61 -15.34 4.21
C LEU A 186 -16.71 -15.34 2.67
N ASN A 187 -15.90 -16.15 2.00
CA ASN A 187 -15.96 -16.28 0.54
C ASN A 187 -17.29 -16.87 0.05
N GLU A 188 -17.91 -17.81 0.80
CA GLU A 188 -19.26 -18.33 0.51
C GLU A 188 -20.33 -17.23 0.59
N LEU A 189 -20.08 -16.19 1.37
CA LEU A 189 -20.92 -14.99 1.43
C LEU A 189 -20.55 -13.95 0.36
N ASN A 190 -19.69 -14.27 -0.61
CA ASN A 190 -19.10 -13.37 -1.60
C ASN A 190 -18.35 -12.19 -0.96
N VAL A 191 -17.62 -12.45 0.12
CA VAL A 191 -16.69 -11.53 0.75
C VAL A 191 -15.29 -12.14 0.66
N SER A 192 -14.47 -11.65 -0.27
CA SER A 192 -13.11 -12.14 -0.45
C SER A 192 -12.16 -11.46 0.54
N VAL A 193 -11.47 -12.28 1.34
CA VAL A 193 -10.43 -11.85 2.26
C VAL A 193 -9.16 -12.67 2.06
N GLY A 194 -8.01 -12.13 2.46
CA GLY A 194 -6.77 -12.91 2.47
C GLY A 194 -6.58 -13.62 3.82
N SER A 195 -6.01 -14.84 3.80
CA SER A 195 -5.56 -15.54 5.00
C SER A 195 -4.13 -16.07 4.80
N GLY A 196 -3.33 -16.12 5.86
CA GLY A 196 -1.98 -16.66 5.85
C GLY A 196 -0.93 -15.73 6.46
N ASP A 197 0.33 -16.02 6.19
CA ASP A 197 1.49 -15.31 6.76
C ASP A 197 1.92 -14.06 5.98
N PHE A 198 1.47 -13.92 4.74
CA PHE A 198 1.77 -12.81 3.83
C PHE A 198 3.27 -12.45 3.74
N TYR A 199 4.15 -13.45 3.80
CA TYR A 199 5.62 -13.33 3.79
C TYR A 199 6.24 -12.61 5.02
N ALA A 200 5.50 -12.43 6.12
CA ALA A 200 6.00 -11.75 7.30
C ALA A 200 6.16 -12.68 8.52
N VAL A 201 6.65 -13.88 8.26
CA VAL A 201 6.87 -14.95 9.22
C VAL A 201 7.54 -14.43 10.50
N ARG A 202 8.66 -13.69 10.39
CA ARG A 202 9.39 -13.17 11.57
C ARG A 202 8.56 -12.19 12.40
N LEU A 203 7.72 -11.37 11.75
CA LEU A 203 6.85 -10.43 12.44
C LEU A 203 5.74 -11.17 13.17
N LEU A 204 5.12 -12.17 12.54
CA LEU A 204 4.08 -12.99 13.17
C LEU A 204 4.64 -13.72 14.39
N GLN A 205 5.82 -14.32 14.28
CA GLN A 205 6.53 -14.95 15.40
C GLN A 205 6.77 -13.97 16.55
N ALA A 206 7.27 -12.76 16.25
CA ALA A 206 7.51 -11.73 17.25
C ALA A 206 6.21 -11.20 17.92
N LEU A 207 5.07 -11.42 17.29
CA LEU A 207 3.74 -11.08 17.80
C LEU A 207 3.01 -12.28 18.43
N ASP A 208 3.69 -13.41 18.63
CA ASP A 208 3.08 -14.65 19.16
C ASP A 208 1.85 -15.08 18.34
N VAL A 209 1.96 -15.05 17.01
CA VAL A 209 0.94 -15.56 16.09
C VAL A 209 1.45 -16.86 15.46
N ASP A 210 0.60 -17.89 15.48
CA ASP A 210 0.91 -19.14 14.79
C ASP A 210 1.04 -18.89 13.27
N ILE A 211 2.22 -19.14 12.72
CA ILE A 211 2.51 -18.90 11.30
C ILE A 211 1.73 -19.82 10.36
N HIS A 212 1.30 -20.99 10.84
CA HIS A 212 0.51 -21.95 10.04
C HIS A 212 -0.94 -21.50 9.89
N GLU A 213 -1.50 -20.83 10.90
CA GLU A 213 -2.82 -20.19 10.84
C GLU A 213 -2.73 -18.79 10.22
N GLY A 214 -1.61 -18.09 10.42
CA GLY A 214 -1.41 -16.74 9.93
C GLY A 214 -2.42 -15.74 10.49
N VAL A 215 -2.89 -14.84 9.64
CA VAL A 215 -3.89 -13.82 9.96
C VAL A 215 -4.98 -13.76 8.90
N ILE A 216 -6.15 -13.25 9.23
CA ILE A 216 -7.12 -12.74 8.25
C ILE A 216 -6.73 -11.30 7.93
N ARG A 217 -6.62 -10.99 6.65
CA ARG A 217 -6.35 -9.63 6.16
C ARG A 217 -7.55 -9.07 5.41
N LEU A 218 -8.12 -8.02 5.97
CA LEU A 218 -9.22 -7.25 5.42
C LEU A 218 -8.64 -6.02 4.74
N SER A 219 -8.82 -5.88 3.42
CA SER A 219 -8.23 -4.78 2.65
C SER A 219 -9.25 -4.23 1.67
N PHE A 220 -9.31 -2.92 1.57
CA PHE A 220 -10.14 -2.21 0.62
C PHE A 220 -9.49 -0.88 0.20
N VAL A 221 -10.07 -0.22 -0.76
CA VAL A 221 -9.61 1.05 -1.33
C VAL A 221 -10.78 2.02 -1.45
N HIS A 222 -10.51 3.24 -1.87
CA HIS A 222 -11.48 4.33 -1.92
C HIS A 222 -12.77 4.06 -2.71
N TYR A 223 -12.76 3.18 -3.72
CA TYR A 223 -13.96 2.80 -4.49
C TYR A 223 -14.76 1.63 -3.89
N THR A 224 -14.33 1.07 -2.76
CA THR A 224 -15.13 0.10 -2.01
C THR A 224 -16.40 0.79 -1.50
N SER A 225 -17.54 0.12 -1.57
CA SER A 225 -18.79 0.69 -1.08
C SER A 225 -18.99 0.46 0.43
N GLY A 226 -19.81 1.31 1.06
CA GLY A 226 -20.24 1.08 2.45
C GLY A 226 -20.96 -0.26 2.64
N ASN A 227 -21.74 -0.67 1.63
CA ASN A 227 -22.43 -1.96 1.64
C ASN A 227 -21.47 -3.16 1.65
N ASP A 228 -20.31 -3.05 0.98
CA ASP A 228 -19.28 -4.11 1.02
C ASP A 228 -18.69 -4.24 2.44
N VAL A 229 -18.46 -3.11 3.11
CA VAL A 229 -17.98 -3.10 4.50
C VAL A 229 -19.02 -3.65 5.46
N GLU A 230 -20.30 -3.29 5.30
CA GLU A 230 -21.41 -3.84 6.09
C GLU A 230 -21.57 -5.35 5.89
N LYS A 231 -21.43 -5.83 4.65
CA LYS A 231 -21.46 -7.25 4.31
C LYS A 231 -20.31 -8.01 4.96
N LEU A 232 -19.09 -7.43 4.94
CA LEU A 232 -17.94 -7.99 5.64
C LEU A 232 -18.21 -8.09 7.14
N MET A 233 -18.67 -7.00 7.80
CA MET A 233 -18.97 -7.00 9.23
C MET A 233 -20.04 -8.02 9.58
N SER A 234 -21.11 -8.12 8.78
CA SER A 234 -22.18 -9.10 8.96
C SER A 234 -21.67 -10.54 8.81
N GLY A 235 -20.77 -10.78 7.86
CA GLY A 235 -20.12 -12.08 7.68
C GLY A 235 -19.25 -12.46 8.87
N LEU A 236 -18.44 -11.52 9.36
CA LEU A 236 -17.63 -11.71 10.56
C LEU A 236 -18.50 -11.97 11.81
N ASP A 237 -19.59 -11.21 11.98
CA ASP A 237 -20.50 -11.37 13.11
C ASP A 237 -21.20 -12.74 13.17
N ARG A 238 -21.45 -13.33 12.00
CA ARG A 238 -22.09 -14.66 11.90
C ARG A 238 -21.14 -15.79 12.26
N HIS A 239 -19.84 -15.64 11.99
CA HIS A 239 -18.88 -16.75 12.03
C HIS A 239 -17.87 -16.65 13.20
N LEU A 240 -17.88 -15.56 13.93
CA LEU A 240 -17.10 -15.33 15.15
C LEU A 240 -17.93 -15.50 16.39
#